data_c46776d61a24d9a2e34fe8082fdfeb5c
#
_entry.id   c46776d61a24d9a2e34fe8082fdfeb5c
#
_cell.length_a   1.000
_cell.length_b   1.000
_cell.length_c   1.000
_cell.angle_alpha   90.00
_cell.angle_beta   90.00
_cell.angle_gamma   90.00
#
_symmetry.space_group_name_H-M   'P 1'
#
loop_
_entity.id
_entity.type
_entity.pdbx_description
1 polymer ?
#
loop_
_entity_poly.entity_id
_entity_poly.type
_entity_poly.pdbx_seq_one_letter_code
_entity_poly.pdbx_strand_id
1 'polypeptide(L)'
;MVIAYIIGGILTLCQFAYSFYALFRLMRQGTPKLVDGIHLILTDQPVAPFSWMQTIVISRKDFEESGIEIMTHEMAHIKARHSIDLLISEICILFHWFNPSVWLLRQELQNIHEYEADESVLNQGVDAKRYQLLLIKKAVGAQRFTSMANSFNHSSLKKRIAMMLKQKSSPWARLKYLYVLPLAALTVVAFARPEISHELEKISSVKISEIIPVQEKKEPKRN
;
A
#
# COMPACT_ATOMS: atom_id res chain seq x y z
N MET A 1 -10.82 -22.08 13.98
CA MET A 1 -10.19 -21.39 12.84
C MET A 1 -11.18 -20.46 12.12
N VAL A 2 -12.36 -20.94 11.67
CA VAL A 2 -13.36 -20.12 10.93
C VAL A 2 -13.83 -18.88 11.72
N ILE A 3 -14.13 -19.03 13.01
CA ILE A 3 -14.56 -17.90 13.87
C ILE A 3 -13.48 -16.82 13.95
N ALA A 4 -12.22 -17.18 14.14
CA ALA A 4 -11.12 -16.22 14.18
C ALA A 4 -10.96 -15.47 12.85
N TYR A 5 -11.13 -16.17 11.72
CA TYR A 5 -11.11 -15.55 10.40
C TYR A 5 -12.24 -14.53 10.23
N ILE A 6 -13.46 -14.88 10.64
CA ILE A 6 -14.62 -13.98 10.57
C ILE A 6 -14.41 -12.74 11.45
N ILE A 7 -13.94 -12.93 12.70
CA ILE A 7 -13.68 -11.81 13.61
C ILE A 7 -12.64 -10.85 13.02
N GLY A 8 -11.52 -11.37 12.52
CA GLY A 8 -10.50 -10.54 11.90
C GLY A 8 -10.99 -9.81 10.65
N GLY A 9 -11.81 -10.46 9.81
CA GLY A 9 -12.45 -9.83 8.66
C GLY A 9 -13.41 -8.70 9.06
N ILE A 10 -14.21 -8.89 10.12
CA ILE A 10 -15.10 -7.85 10.65
C ILE A 10 -14.28 -6.67 11.19
N LEU A 11 -13.21 -6.92 11.94
CA LEU A 11 -12.34 -5.85 12.46
C LEU A 11 -11.70 -5.04 11.33
N THR A 12 -11.21 -5.70 10.29
CA THR A 12 -10.63 -5.04 9.10
C THR A 12 -11.68 -4.22 8.35
N LEU A 13 -12.90 -4.75 8.20
CA LEU A 13 -14.03 -4.04 7.58
C LEU A 13 -14.43 -2.80 8.40
N CYS A 14 -14.49 -2.91 9.72
CA CYS A 14 -14.78 -1.78 10.61
C CYS A 14 -13.68 -0.70 10.51
N GLN A 15 -12.41 -1.08 10.47
CA GLN A 15 -11.29 -0.16 10.27
C GLN A 15 -11.39 0.56 8.92
N PHE A 16 -11.71 -0.16 7.87
CA PHE A 16 -11.90 0.39 6.52
C PHE A 16 -13.08 1.38 6.50
N ALA A 17 -14.24 0.99 7.03
CA ALA A 17 -15.42 1.85 7.13
C ALA A 17 -15.13 3.13 7.93
N TYR A 18 -14.39 3.02 9.04
CA TYR A 18 -13.97 4.17 9.83
C TYR A 18 -13.04 5.11 9.05
N SER A 19 -12.08 4.56 8.30
CA SER A 19 -11.15 5.34 7.46
C SER A 19 -11.92 6.12 6.38
N PHE A 20 -12.89 5.49 5.72
CA PHE A 20 -13.77 6.15 4.76
C PHE A 20 -14.64 7.25 5.40
N TYR A 21 -15.22 6.94 6.55
CA TYR A 21 -16.00 7.94 7.28
C TYR A 21 -15.14 9.17 7.64
N ALA A 22 -13.93 8.96 8.15
CA ALA A 22 -12.99 10.03 8.48
C ALA A 22 -12.61 10.87 7.25
N LEU A 23 -12.33 10.20 6.11
CA LEU A 23 -12.06 10.84 4.84
C LEU A 23 -13.21 11.74 4.38
N PHE A 24 -14.43 11.20 4.32
CA PHE A 24 -15.60 11.96 3.90
C PHE A 24 -15.95 13.10 4.86
N ARG A 25 -15.78 12.87 6.16
CA ARG A 25 -15.96 13.92 7.17
C ARG A 25 -15.00 15.08 6.93
N LEU A 26 -13.72 14.80 6.65
CA LEU A 26 -12.70 15.81 6.37
C LEU A 26 -13.05 16.59 5.08
N MET A 27 -13.45 15.89 4.02
CA MET A 27 -13.86 16.52 2.76
C MET A 27 -15.07 17.45 2.91
N ARG A 28 -16.00 17.15 3.83
CA ARG A 28 -17.19 17.99 4.10
C ARG A 28 -16.89 19.26 4.91
N GLN A 29 -15.75 19.34 5.59
CA GLN A 29 -15.41 20.47 6.47
C GLN A 29 -14.71 21.61 5.74
N GLY A 30 -14.26 21.43 4.50
CA GLY A 30 -13.59 22.46 3.72
C GLY A 30 -14.54 23.22 2.79
N THR A 31 -14.02 24.32 2.24
CA THR A 31 -14.74 25.13 1.25
C THR A 31 -14.48 24.57 -0.16
N PRO A 32 -15.51 24.07 -0.86
CA PRO A 32 -15.33 23.53 -2.19
C PRO A 32 -15.14 24.68 -3.21
N LYS A 33 -14.18 24.49 -4.12
CA LYS A 33 -13.95 25.28 -5.32
C LYS A 33 -13.84 24.34 -6.50
N LEU A 34 -14.29 24.77 -7.67
CA LEU A 34 -14.08 24.04 -8.92
C LEU A 34 -12.95 24.73 -9.69
N VAL A 35 -11.88 24.01 -9.97
CA VAL A 35 -10.73 24.49 -10.73
C VAL A 35 -10.45 23.46 -11.84
N ASP A 36 -10.56 23.87 -13.10
CA ASP A 36 -10.31 23.03 -14.28
C ASP A 36 -11.06 21.67 -14.26
N GLY A 37 -12.31 21.67 -13.78
CA GLY A 37 -13.14 20.47 -13.70
C GLY A 37 -12.82 19.53 -12.51
N ILE A 38 -11.93 19.94 -11.61
CA ILE A 38 -11.53 19.20 -10.42
C ILE A 38 -12.10 19.90 -9.18
N HIS A 39 -12.60 19.11 -8.25
CA HIS A 39 -13.09 19.61 -6.97
C HIS A 39 -11.91 19.89 -6.04
N LEU A 40 -11.61 21.16 -5.80
CA LEU A 40 -10.61 21.60 -4.84
C LEU A 40 -11.32 21.92 -3.51
N ILE A 41 -10.89 21.32 -2.42
CA ILE A 41 -11.36 21.59 -1.08
C ILE A 41 -10.25 22.28 -0.30
N LEU A 42 -10.49 23.55 0.06
CA LEU A 42 -9.59 24.31 0.92
C LEU A 42 -10.03 24.18 2.37
N THR A 43 -9.10 23.77 3.25
CA THR A 43 -9.34 23.62 4.68
C THR A 43 -8.38 24.49 5.49
N ASP A 44 -8.83 24.97 6.64
CA ASP A 44 -7.98 25.70 7.60
C ASP A 44 -7.29 24.74 8.58
N GLN A 45 -7.62 23.43 8.52
CA GLN A 45 -6.97 22.43 9.33
C GLN A 45 -5.57 22.12 8.80
N PRO A 46 -4.59 21.84 9.68
CA PRO A 46 -3.22 21.46 9.30
C PRO A 46 -3.16 20.00 8.83
N VAL A 47 -3.76 19.71 7.66
CA VAL A 47 -3.75 18.39 7.05
C VAL A 47 -2.71 18.35 5.93
N ALA A 48 -2.09 17.18 5.74
CA ALA A 48 -1.27 16.95 4.56
C ALA A 48 -2.16 16.99 3.32
N PRO A 49 -1.74 17.62 2.23
CA PRO A 49 -2.46 17.55 0.96
C PRO A 49 -2.69 16.09 0.54
N PHE A 50 -3.84 15.82 -0.06
CA PHE A 50 -4.14 14.53 -0.66
C PHE A 50 -5.21 14.65 -1.73
N SER A 51 -5.26 13.66 -2.61
CA SER A 51 -6.29 13.51 -3.63
C SER A 51 -7.10 12.23 -3.43
N TRP A 52 -8.39 12.33 -3.68
CA TRP A 52 -9.32 11.20 -3.68
C TRP A 52 -10.28 11.29 -4.86
N MET A 53 -10.26 10.30 -5.74
CA MET A 53 -11.02 10.28 -7.00
C MET A 53 -10.75 11.56 -7.82
N GLN A 54 -11.68 12.50 -7.91
CA GLN A 54 -11.57 13.77 -8.64
C GLN A 54 -11.52 14.98 -7.69
N THR A 55 -11.17 14.75 -6.43
CA THR A 55 -11.14 15.79 -5.39
C THR A 55 -9.76 15.92 -4.81
N ILE A 56 -9.24 17.14 -4.72
CA ILE A 56 -8.00 17.49 -4.02
C ILE A 56 -8.36 18.21 -2.74
N VAL A 57 -7.78 17.80 -1.62
CA VAL A 57 -7.89 18.48 -0.33
C VAL A 57 -6.53 19.07 0.02
N ILE A 58 -6.50 20.37 0.29
CA ILE A 58 -5.26 21.09 0.62
C ILE A 58 -5.55 22.14 1.68
N SER A 59 -4.59 22.36 2.59
CA SER A 59 -4.70 23.46 3.55
C SER A 59 -4.55 24.81 2.83
N ARG A 60 -5.26 25.83 3.30
CA ARG A 60 -5.17 27.20 2.74
C ARG A 60 -3.72 27.70 2.76
N LYS A 61 -2.99 27.44 3.84
CA LYS A 61 -1.57 27.77 3.98
C LYS A 61 -0.71 27.10 2.91
N ASP A 62 -0.92 25.82 2.66
CA ASP A 62 -0.16 25.07 1.67
C ASP A 62 -0.46 25.51 0.25
N PHE A 63 -1.71 25.88 0.00
CA PHE A 63 -2.14 26.44 -1.29
C PHE A 63 -1.46 27.78 -1.58
N GLU A 64 -1.33 28.65 -0.57
CA GLU A 64 -0.66 29.97 -0.72
C GLU A 64 0.86 29.85 -0.84
N GLU A 65 1.51 28.94 -0.08
CA GLU A 65 2.97 28.81 -0.06
C GLU A 65 3.54 28.04 -1.27
N SER A 66 2.87 26.98 -1.73
CA SER A 66 3.39 26.05 -2.73
C SER A 66 2.27 25.35 -3.51
N GLY A 67 1.20 26.08 -3.80
CA GLY A 67 -0.01 25.52 -4.42
C GLY A 67 0.23 24.87 -5.77
N ILE A 68 1.10 25.45 -6.62
CA ILE A 68 1.37 24.93 -7.97
C ILE A 68 2.02 23.55 -7.91
N GLU A 69 3.09 23.40 -7.15
CA GLU A 69 3.83 22.15 -7.02
C GLU A 69 2.96 21.04 -6.40
N ILE A 70 2.20 21.40 -5.35
CA ILE A 70 1.32 20.46 -4.66
C ILE A 70 0.14 20.06 -5.57
N MET A 71 -0.51 21.02 -6.21
CA MET A 71 -1.62 20.75 -7.14
C MET A 71 -1.17 19.86 -8.30
N THR A 72 0.02 20.11 -8.85
CA THR A 72 0.60 19.28 -9.91
C THR A 72 0.80 17.84 -9.45
N HIS A 73 1.29 17.64 -8.24
CA HIS A 73 1.48 16.32 -7.63
C HIS A 73 0.14 15.60 -7.43
N GLU A 74 -0.82 16.25 -6.79
CA GLU A 74 -2.15 15.67 -6.53
C GLU A 74 -2.92 15.40 -7.83
N MET A 75 -2.74 16.25 -8.83
CA MET A 75 -3.29 16.05 -10.16
C MET A 75 -2.76 14.80 -10.84
N ALA A 76 -1.48 14.46 -10.64
CA ALA A 76 -0.90 13.23 -11.16
C ALA A 76 -1.61 12.00 -10.57
N HIS A 77 -1.89 11.98 -9.26
CA HIS A 77 -2.66 10.91 -8.63
C HIS A 77 -4.06 10.75 -9.22
N ILE A 78 -4.74 11.87 -9.51
CA ILE A 78 -6.07 11.84 -10.14
C ILE A 78 -6.00 11.29 -11.56
N LYS A 79 -5.07 11.78 -12.37
CA LYS A 79 -4.91 11.36 -13.78
C LYS A 79 -4.55 9.88 -13.91
N ALA A 80 -3.68 9.38 -13.04
CA ALA A 80 -3.29 7.98 -12.98
C ALA A 80 -4.32 7.08 -12.25
N ARG A 81 -5.38 7.66 -11.65
CA ARG A 81 -6.44 6.95 -10.94
C ARG A 81 -5.95 6.12 -9.74
N HIS A 82 -4.92 6.58 -9.06
CA HIS A 82 -4.31 5.89 -7.91
C HIS A 82 -5.29 5.54 -6.80
N SER A 83 -6.38 6.33 -6.65
CA SER A 83 -7.45 6.01 -5.69
C SER A 83 -8.15 4.68 -5.96
N ILE A 84 -8.26 4.29 -7.25
CA ILE A 84 -8.88 3.00 -7.65
C ILE A 84 -7.93 1.85 -7.27
N ASP A 85 -6.64 1.98 -7.54
CA ASP A 85 -5.64 0.96 -7.19
C ASP A 85 -5.59 0.73 -5.67
N LEU A 86 -5.63 1.81 -4.90
CA LEU A 86 -5.70 1.72 -3.44
C LEU A 86 -6.99 1.04 -2.97
N LEU A 87 -8.13 1.35 -3.60
CA LEU A 87 -9.40 0.71 -3.26
C LEU A 87 -9.34 -0.80 -3.54
N ILE A 88 -8.79 -1.21 -4.67
CA ILE A 88 -8.59 -2.64 -5.01
C ILE A 88 -7.67 -3.30 -3.97
N SER A 89 -6.58 -2.63 -3.58
CA SER A 89 -5.67 -3.17 -2.55
C SER A 89 -6.34 -3.33 -1.20
N GLU A 90 -7.23 -2.41 -0.80
CA GLU A 90 -8.02 -2.53 0.44
C GLU A 90 -9.01 -3.70 0.39
N ILE A 91 -9.63 -3.95 -0.77
CA ILE A 91 -10.49 -5.12 -0.97
C ILE A 91 -9.67 -6.41 -0.85
N CYS A 92 -8.46 -6.46 -1.43
CA CYS A 92 -7.56 -7.61 -1.26
C CYS A 92 -7.19 -7.84 0.21
N ILE A 93 -6.90 -6.77 0.96
CA ILE A 93 -6.61 -6.85 2.40
C ILE A 93 -7.82 -7.38 3.17
N LEU A 94 -9.04 -6.97 2.84
CA LEU A 94 -10.24 -7.43 3.52
C LEU A 94 -10.38 -8.96 3.47
N PHE A 95 -10.06 -9.58 2.33
CA PHE A 95 -10.13 -11.04 2.16
C PHE A 95 -8.87 -11.77 2.68
N HIS A 96 -7.71 -11.11 2.67
CA HIS A 96 -6.42 -11.72 3.04
C HIS A 96 -5.75 -10.98 4.20
N TRP A 97 -6.53 -10.42 5.13
CA TRP A 97 -6.06 -9.61 6.24
C TRP A 97 -4.97 -10.29 7.09
N PHE A 98 -4.99 -11.63 7.18
CA PHE A 98 -4.03 -12.46 7.91
C PHE A 98 -2.69 -12.66 7.17
N ASN A 99 -2.63 -12.31 5.88
CA ASN A 99 -1.42 -12.48 5.06
C ASN A 99 -0.60 -11.18 5.04
N PRO A 100 0.61 -11.15 5.63
CA PRO A 100 1.44 -9.94 5.64
C PRO A 100 1.85 -9.47 4.25
N SER A 101 1.90 -10.36 3.25
CA SER A 101 2.29 -9.99 1.89
C SER A 101 1.35 -8.99 1.22
N VAL A 102 0.04 -9.02 1.52
CA VAL A 102 -0.89 -8.05 0.94
C VAL A 102 -0.71 -6.65 1.54
N TRP A 103 -0.30 -6.56 2.80
CA TRP A 103 0.04 -5.29 3.44
C TRP A 103 1.32 -4.69 2.87
N LEU A 104 2.33 -5.53 2.62
CA LEU A 104 3.56 -5.12 1.96
C LEU A 104 3.30 -4.68 0.51
N LEU A 105 2.46 -5.42 -0.22
CA LEU A 105 2.05 -5.06 -1.58
C LEU A 105 1.38 -3.67 -1.61
N ARG A 106 0.44 -3.41 -0.70
CA ARG A 106 -0.20 -2.09 -0.58
C ARG A 106 0.81 -0.98 -0.30
N GLN A 107 1.77 -1.23 0.59
CA GLN A 107 2.82 -0.25 0.91
C GLN A 107 3.71 0.05 -0.30
N GLU A 108 4.16 -0.97 -1.04
CA GLU A 108 4.97 -0.76 -2.25
C GLU A 108 4.16 -0.13 -3.38
N LEU A 109 2.87 -0.44 -3.51
CA LEU A 109 1.97 0.23 -4.45
C LEU A 109 1.89 1.74 -4.15
N GLN A 110 1.71 2.12 -2.89
CA GLN A 110 1.74 3.53 -2.48
C GLN A 110 3.09 4.19 -2.81
N ASN A 111 4.22 3.53 -2.56
CA ASN A 111 5.54 4.06 -2.92
C ASN A 111 5.66 4.31 -4.44
N ILE A 112 5.15 3.39 -5.27
CA ILE A 112 5.16 3.54 -6.73
C ILE A 112 4.30 4.74 -7.16
N HIS A 113 3.11 4.91 -6.60
CA HIS A 113 2.24 6.05 -6.85
C HIS A 113 2.93 7.39 -6.54
N GLU A 114 3.67 7.44 -5.42
CA GLU A 114 4.45 8.63 -5.06
C GLU A 114 5.56 8.92 -6.08
N TYR A 115 6.28 7.88 -6.56
CA TYR A 115 7.34 8.07 -7.57
C TYR A 115 6.77 8.57 -8.90
N GLU A 116 5.61 8.06 -9.31
CA GLU A 116 4.93 8.48 -10.55
C GLU A 116 4.43 9.92 -10.45
N ALA A 117 3.87 10.30 -9.31
CA ALA A 117 3.44 11.67 -9.07
C ALA A 117 4.63 12.63 -9.02
N ASP A 118 5.73 12.28 -8.36
CA ASP A 118 6.96 13.07 -8.33
C ASP A 118 7.56 13.25 -9.74
N GLU A 119 7.61 12.18 -10.52
CA GLU A 119 8.06 12.24 -11.92
C GLU A 119 7.19 13.18 -12.77
N SER A 120 5.87 13.16 -12.54
CA SER A 120 4.94 14.07 -13.22
C SER A 120 5.24 15.54 -12.92
N VAL A 121 5.56 15.88 -11.68
CA VAL A 121 5.96 17.24 -11.28
C VAL A 121 7.24 17.67 -11.99
N LEU A 122 8.26 16.81 -12.00
CA LEU A 122 9.54 17.10 -12.67
C LEU A 122 9.40 17.23 -14.18
N ASN A 123 8.55 16.41 -14.81
CA ASN A 123 8.29 16.47 -16.25
C ASN A 123 7.55 17.74 -16.68
N GLN A 124 6.88 18.45 -15.77
CA GLN A 124 6.26 19.76 -16.01
C GLN A 124 7.24 20.93 -15.85
N GLY A 125 8.53 20.66 -15.65
CA GLY A 125 9.58 21.67 -15.61
C GLY A 125 9.78 22.32 -14.24
N VAL A 126 9.18 21.77 -13.18
CA VAL A 126 9.44 22.25 -11.81
C VAL A 126 10.88 21.93 -11.42
N ASP A 127 11.57 22.91 -10.83
CA ASP A 127 12.95 22.72 -10.37
C ASP A 127 13.05 21.60 -9.33
N ALA A 128 13.85 20.59 -9.63
CA ALA A 128 13.97 19.40 -8.81
C ALA A 128 14.46 19.70 -7.39
N LYS A 129 15.41 20.63 -7.22
CA LYS A 129 15.95 20.97 -5.90
C LYS A 129 14.89 21.67 -5.06
N ARG A 130 14.16 22.63 -5.67
CA ARG A 130 13.07 23.34 -5.01
C ARG A 130 11.99 22.38 -4.56
N TYR A 131 11.60 21.43 -5.42
CA TYR A 131 10.58 20.44 -5.12
C TYR A 131 11.03 19.46 -4.00
N GLN A 132 12.27 18.99 -4.04
CA GLN A 132 12.84 18.14 -2.98
C GLN A 132 12.86 18.87 -1.63
N LEU A 133 13.25 20.15 -1.61
CA LEU A 133 13.21 20.97 -0.39
C LEU A 133 11.80 21.15 0.15
N LEU A 134 10.80 21.30 -0.74
CA LEU A 134 9.39 21.36 -0.35
C LEU A 134 8.97 20.06 0.36
N LEU A 135 9.30 18.90 -0.19
CA LEU A 135 8.98 17.59 0.41
C LEU A 135 9.65 17.42 1.79
N ILE A 136 10.92 17.82 1.91
CA ILE A 136 11.65 17.81 3.20
C ILE A 136 10.97 18.74 4.20
N LYS A 137 10.65 19.99 3.82
CA LYS A 137 9.96 20.96 4.68
C LYS A 137 8.62 20.41 5.17
N LYS A 138 7.85 19.77 4.31
CA LYS A 138 6.57 19.12 4.66
C LYS A 138 6.75 17.97 5.64
N ALA A 139 7.73 17.09 5.41
CA ALA A 139 8.03 15.98 6.30
C ALA A 139 8.46 16.45 7.70
N VAL A 140 9.31 17.46 7.77
CA VAL A 140 9.75 18.05 9.06
C VAL A 140 8.60 18.78 9.77
N GLY A 141 7.75 19.49 9.02
CA GLY A 141 6.57 20.15 9.58
C GLY A 141 5.55 19.19 10.20
N ALA A 142 5.36 18.03 9.57
CA ALA A 142 4.48 16.97 10.07
C ALA A 142 5.00 16.26 11.33
N GLN A 143 6.32 16.28 11.59
CA GLN A 143 6.94 15.64 12.76
C GLN A 143 6.51 16.21 14.11
N ARG A 144 6.00 17.42 14.17
CA ARG A 144 5.60 18.05 15.43
C ARG A 144 4.40 17.38 16.11
N PHE A 145 3.71 16.44 15.41
CA PHE A 145 2.42 15.90 15.88
C PHE A 145 2.38 14.38 16.14
N THR A 146 3.40 13.58 15.71
CA THR A 146 3.33 12.13 15.88
C THR A 146 4.70 11.46 15.98
N SER A 147 5.04 10.93 17.17
CA SER A 147 6.37 10.37 17.48
C SER A 147 6.66 8.98 16.87
N MET A 148 5.68 8.09 16.71
CA MET A 148 5.90 6.70 16.27
C MET A 148 5.70 6.46 14.75
N ALA A 149 4.87 7.26 14.08
CA ALA A 149 4.68 7.18 12.62
C ALA A 149 5.88 7.73 11.81
N ASN A 150 6.81 8.42 12.48
CA ASN A 150 7.92 9.15 11.86
C ASN A 150 8.96 8.25 11.19
N SER A 151 9.24 7.06 11.71
CA SER A 151 10.28 6.18 11.17
C SER A 151 9.96 5.69 9.75
N PHE A 152 8.68 5.38 9.49
CA PHE A 152 8.22 4.94 8.17
C PHE A 152 8.18 6.10 7.16
N ASN A 153 7.80 7.30 7.59
CA ASN A 153 7.72 8.47 6.73
C ASN A 153 9.10 8.92 6.22
N HIS A 154 10.14 8.83 7.05
CA HIS A 154 11.53 9.11 6.63
C HIS A 154 12.06 8.14 5.58
N SER A 155 11.73 6.84 5.70
CA SER A 155 12.14 5.84 4.73
C SER A 155 11.49 6.10 3.36
N SER A 156 10.21 6.43 3.32
CA SER A 156 9.48 6.75 2.09
C SER A 156 10.03 8.02 1.43
N LEU A 157 10.23 9.10 2.18
CA LEU A 157 10.81 10.35 1.66
C LEU A 157 12.21 10.13 1.06
N LYS A 158 13.07 9.37 1.75
CA LYS A 158 14.41 9.04 1.23
C LYS A 158 14.33 8.28 -0.07
N LYS A 159 13.42 7.31 -0.19
CA LYS A 159 13.17 6.54 -1.42
C LYS A 159 12.69 7.48 -2.55
N ARG A 160 11.74 8.40 -2.29
CA ARG A 160 11.25 9.39 -3.27
C ARG A 160 12.38 10.25 -3.81
N ILE A 161 13.20 10.87 -2.94
CA ILE A 161 14.33 11.71 -3.33
C ILE A 161 15.34 10.90 -4.17
N ALA A 162 15.67 9.68 -3.74
CA ALA A 162 16.57 8.81 -4.48
C ALA A 162 16.03 8.44 -5.87
N MET A 163 14.71 8.22 -6.00
CA MET A 163 14.08 7.90 -7.29
C MET A 163 14.06 9.10 -8.24
N MET A 164 13.86 10.33 -7.75
CA MET A 164 13.95 11.54 -8.57
C MET A 164 15.34 11.78 -9.16
N LEU A 165 16.41 11.29 -8.47
CA LEU A 165 17.80 11.42 -8.93
C LEU A 165 18.21 10.27 -9.86
N LYS A 166 17.40 9.21 -9.96
CA LYS A 166 17.71 8.02 -10.74
C LYS A 166 17.34 8.22 -12.22
N GLN A 167 18.24 7.82 -13.10
CA GLN A 167 17.92 7.80 -14.54
C GLN A 167 16.81 6.79 -14.84
N LYS A 168 15.95 7.12 -15.82
CA LYS A 168 14.87 6.24 -16.26
C LYS A 168 15.44 4.89 -16.74
N SER A 169 14.83 3.80 -16.25
CA SER A 169 15.19 2.46 -16.71
C SER A 169 14.79 2.27 -18.18
N SER A 170 15.60 1.54 -18.94
CA SER A 170 15.26 1.16 -20.31
C SER A 170 13.91 0.40 -20.33
N PRO A 171 13.07 0.60 -21.37
CA PRO A 171 11.82 -0.18 -21.55
C PRO A 171 12.06 -1.68 -21.56
N TRP A 172 13.23 -2.14 -22.04
CA TRP A 172 13.65 -3.55 -22.04
C TRP A 172 13.77 -4.15 -20.63
N ALA A 173 14.01 -3.32 -19.60
CA ALA A 173 14.04 -3.78 -18.22
C ALA A 173 12.71 -4.41 -17.77
N ARG A 174 11.60 -4.12 -18.46
CA ARG A 174 10.29 -4.73 -18.19
C ARG A 174 10.21 -6.20 -18.61
N LEU A 175 11.06 -6.64 -19.57
CA LEU A 175 11.10 -8.05 -19.98
C LEU A 175 11.50 -9.01 -18.86
N LYS A 176 12.19 -8.51 -17.81
CA LYS A 176 12.51 -9.35 -16.64
C LYS A 176 11.25 -9.93 -15.96
N TYR A 177 10.09 -9.23 -16.06
CA TYR A 177 8.83 -9.72 -15.50
C TYR A 177 8.23 -10.89 -16.31
N LEU A 178 8.67 -11.07 -17.56
CA LEU A 178 8.24 -12.22 -18.38
C LEU A 178 8.69 -13.55 -17.78
N TYR A 179 9.76 -13.57 -16.99
CA TYR A 179 10.20 -14.78 -16.28
C TYR A 179 9.29 -15.18 -15.12
N VAL A 180 8.53 -14.24 -14.56
CA VAL A 180 7.60 -14.50 -13.45
C VAL A 180 6.42 -15.34 -13.92
N LEU A 181 5.91 -15.12 -15.15
CA LEU A 181 4.78 -15.86 -15.70
C LEU A 181 5.03 -17.36 -15.84
N PRO A 182 6.13 -17.83 -16.50
CA PRO A 182 6.41 -19.26 -16.59
C PRO A 182 6.72 -19.87 -15.22
N LEU A 183 7.37 -19.14 -14.30
CA LEU A 183 7.60 -19.62 -12.94
C LEU A 183 6.29 -19.80 -12.18
N ALA A 184 5.37 -18.83 -12.26
CA ALA A 184 4.04 -18.93 -11.67
C ALA A 184 3.22 -20.07 -12.29
N ALA A 185 3.26 -20.24 -13.63
CA ALA A 185 2.61 -21.34 -14.30
C ALA A 185 3.16 -22.71 -13.87
N LEU A 186 4.48 -22.84 -13.75
CA LEU A 186 5.15 -24.05 -13.26
C LEU A 186 4.72 -24.38 -11.82
N THR A 187 4.67 -23.39 -10.94
CA THR A 187 4.20 -23.59 -9.55
C THR A 187 2.74 -24.03 -9.51
N VAL A 188 1.85 -23.35 -10.27
CA VAL A 188 0.45 -23.75 -10.35
C VAL A 188 0.29 -25.18 -10.88
N VAL A 189 0.99 -25.54 -11.96
CA VAL A 189 0.94 -26.90 -12.53
C VAL A 189 1.50 -27.93 -11.54
N ALA A 190 2.58 -27.62 -10.83
CA ALA A 190 3.16 -28.51 -9.83
C ALA A 190 2.19 -28.77 -8.67
N PHE A 191 1.55 -27.75 -8.15
CA PHE A 191 0.60 -27.88 -7.04
C PHE A 191 -0.80 -28.36 -7.46
N ALA A 192 -1.20 -28.18 -8.72
CA ALA A 192 -2.49 -28.65 -9.23
C ALA A 192 -2.51 -30.15 -9.57
N ARG A 193 -1.36 -30.84 -9.58
CA ARG A 193 -1.30 -32.29 -9.80
C ARG A 193 -1.58 -33.03 -8.49
N PRO A 194 -2.68 -33.82 -8.40
CA PRO A 194 -3.03 -34.52 -7.17
C PRO A 194 -1.97 -35.55 -6.73
N GLU A 195 -1.17 -36.08 -7.68
CA GLU A 195 -0.07 -37.01 -7.39
C GLU A 195 1.05 -36.37 -6.56
N ILE A 196 1.39 -35.09 -6.82
CA ILE A 196 2.46 -34.39 -6.08
C ILE A 196 1.97 -34.02 -4.67
N SER A 197 0.71 -33.66 -4.51
CA SER A 197 0.12 -33.38 -3.18
C SER A 197 0.12 -34.64 -2.30
N HIS A 198 -0.17 -35.82 -2.87
CA HIS A 198 -0.13 -37.11 -2.16
C HIS A 198 1.29 -37.52 -1.72
N GLU A 199 2.31 -37.27 -2.54
CA GLU A 199 3.70 -37.54 -2.16
C GLU A 199 4.19 -36.57 -1.08
N LEU A 200 3.82 -35.29 -1.15
CA LEU A 200 4.15 -34.31 -0.10
C LEU A 200 3.46 -34.62 1.23
N GLU A 201 2.21 -35.12 1.18
CA GLU A 201 1.46 -35.54 2.34
C GLU A 201 2.07 -36.79 3.00
N LYS A 202 2.53 -37.76 2.19
CA LYS A 202 3.31 -38.92 2.64
C LYS A 202 4.60 -38.52 3.35
N ILE A 203 5.39 -37.62 2.76
CA ILE A 203 6.65 -37.15 3.34
C ILE A 203 6.40 -36.41 4.66
N SER A 204 5.33 -35.62 4.72
CA SER A 204 4.92 -34.91 5.93
C SER A 204 4.45 -35.86 7.03
N SER A 205 3.68 -36.89 6.71
CA SER A 205 3.18 -37.89 7.67
C SER A 205 4.29 -38.79 8.21
N VAL A 206 5.25 -39.20 7.37
CA VAL A 206 6.44 -39.97 7.79
C VAL A 206 7.26 -39.16 8.80
N LYS A 207 7.48 -37.88 8.55
CA LYS A 207 8.27 -37.03 9.45
C LYS A 207 7.61 -36.82 10.81
N ILE A 208 6.29 -36.80 10.87
CA ILE A 208 5.53 -36.71 12.14
C ILE A 208 5.56 -38.00 12.91
N SER A 209 5.48 -39.16 12.25
CA SER A 209 5.53 -40.48 12.92
C SER A 209 6.93 -40.82 13.45
N GLU A 210 7.98 -40.28 12.90
CA GLU A 210 9.35 -40.43 13.45
C GLU A 210 9.62 -39.54 14.67
N ILE A 211 8.90 -38.42 14.80
CA ILE A 211 9.11 -37.45 15.89
C ILE A 211 8.28 -37.82 17.14
N ILE A 212 7.18 -38.55 16.98
CA ILE A 212 6.31 -38.96 18.09
C ILE A 212 6.33 -40.50 18.23
N PRO A 213 7.20 -41.07 19.06
CA PRO A 213 7.11 -42.50 19.38
C PRO A 213 5.81 -42.74 20.12
N VAL A 214 4.88 -43.45 19.49
CA VAL A 214 3.65 -43.93 20.12
C VAL A 214 4.03 -44.83 21.28
N GLN A 215 3.86 -44.40 22.51
CA GLN A 215 3.93 -45.25 23.67
C GLN A 215 2.76 -46.26 23.63
N GLU A 216 3.08 -47.47 23.26
CA GLU A 216 2.18 -48.60 23.30
C GLU A 216 1.74 -48.84 24.76
N LYS A 217 0.50 -48.50 25.07
CA LYS A 217 -0.10 -48.69 26.40
C LYS A 217 -0.32 -50.19 26.63
N LYS A 218 0.60 -50.85 27.33
CA LYS A 218 0.41 -52.24 27.79
C LYS A 218 -0.83 -52.32 28.68
N GLU A 219 -1.86 -53.01 28.21
CA GLU A 219 -3.00 -53.39 29.04
C GLU A 219 -2.55 -54.40 30.12
N PRO A 220 -2.97 -54.23 31.39
CA PRO A 220 -2.69 -55.20 32.43
C PRO A 220 -3.59 -56.44 32.26
N LYS A 221 -2.98 -57.62 32.10
CA LYS A 221 -3.68 -58.92 32.16
C LYS A 221 -4.35 -59.03 33.52
N ARG A 222 -5.68 -59.13 33.52
CA ARG A 222 -6.44 -59.59 34.69
C ARG A 222 -6.29 -61.12 34.81
N ASN A 223 -5.76 -61.59 35.94
CA ASN A 223 -5.96 -62.94 36.45
C ASN A 223 -7.32 -63.04 37.15
#